data_1e2dfc253f6cb38a4a1cb49fe49ca12a
#
_entry.id   1e2dfc253f6cb38a4a1cb49fe49ca12a
#
_cell.length_a   1.000
_cell.length_b   1.000
_cell.length_c   1.000
_cell.angle_alpha   90.00
_cell.angle_beta   90.00
_cell.angle_gamma   90.00
#
_symmetry.space_group_name_H-M   'P 1'
#
loop_
_entity.id
_entity.type
_entity.pdbx_description
1 polymer ?
#
loop_
_entity_poly.entity_id
_entity_poly.type
_entity_poly.pdbx_seq_one_letter_code
_entity_poly.pdbx_strand_id
1 'polypeptide(L)'
;MDDETVRVTVGLRLGAKLCEPHQCPCGTRVESLGTHGLSCRRSAGRTTRHHIINDLVYRALNRAGIPAIKEPAGLIRSDGKRPDGLTLIPWLGGRCVTWDATVTDTLAES
;
A
#
# COMPACT_ATOMS: atom_id res chain seq x y z
N MET A 1 -12.12 -7.07 16.11
CA MET A 1 -12.32 -7.59 14.73
C MET A 1 -13.71 -8.19 14.64
N ASP A 2 -14.46 -7.86 13.60
CA ASP A 2 -15.78 -8.47 13.42
C ASP A 2 -15.68 -9.89 12.84
N ASP A 3 -16.78 -10.62 12.88
CA ASP A 3 -16.81 -12.01 12.43
C ASP A 3 -16.49 -12.16 10.94
N GLU A 4 -16.91 -11.21 10.12
CA GLU A 4 -16.64 -11.24 8.68
C GLU A 4 -15.15 -11.05 8.39
N THR A 5 -14.49 -10.14 9.09
CA THR A 5 -13.04 -9.94 8.94
C THR A 5 -12.28 -11.19 9.33
N VAL A 6 -12.66 -11.84 10.44
CA VAL A 6 -12.02 -13.08 10.90
C VAL A 6 -12.23 -14.19 9.87
N ARG A 7 -13.46 -14.36 9.36
CA ARG A 7 -13.79 -15.37 8.37
C ARG A 7 -12.93 -15.24 7.11
N VAL A 8 -12.85 -14.02 6.56
CA VAL A 8 -12.09 -13.77 5.34
C VAL A 8 -10.59 -13.95 5.57
N THR A 9 -10.06 -13.43 6.67
CA THR A 9 -8.64 -13.51 6.98
C THR A 9 -8.19 -14.96 7.17
N VAL A 10 -8.91 -15.73 7.97
CA VAL A 10 -8.60 -17.14 8.21
C VAL A 10 -8.80 -17.96 6.95
N GLY A 11 -9.90 -17.71 6.22
CA GLY A 11 -10.19 -18.41 4.98
C GLY A 11 -9.12 -18.23 3.92
N LEU A 12 -8.60 -17.00 3.75
CA LEU A 12 -7.52 -16.74 2.81
C LEU A 12 -6.24 -17.54 3.16
N ARG A 13 -5.91 -17.62 4.43
CA ARG A 13 -4.74 -18.38 4.91
C ARG A 13 -4.88 -19.88 4.70
N LEU A 14 -6.10 -20.39 4.86
CA LEU A 14 -6.37 -21.82 4.74
C LEU A 14 -6.71 -22.26 3.31
N GLY A 15 -6.82 -21.33 2.38
CA GLY A 15 -7.23 -21.66 1.01
C GLY A 15 -8.69 -22.10 0.90
N ALA A 16 -9.54 -21.63 1.79
CA ALA A 16 -10.95 -21.97 1.79
C ALA A 16 -11.73 -21.21 0.73
N LYS A 17 -12.85 -21.78 0.28
CA LYS A 17 -13.76 -21.10 -0.63
C LYS A 17 -14.49 -19.99 0.12
N LEU A 18 -14.32 -18.74 -0.31
CA LEU A 18 -14.84 -17.56 0.38
C LEU A 18 -16.03 -16.92 -0.32
N CYS A 19 -16.21 -17.15 -1.61
CA CYS A 19 -17.25 -16.51 -2.40
C CYS A 19 -17.65 -17.38 -3.59
N GLU A 20 -18.79 -17.04 -4.20
CA GLU A 20 -19.15 -17.60 -5.49
C GLU A 20 -18.28 -16.95 -6.57
N PRO A 21 -17.79 -17.73 -7.57
CA PRO A 21 -17.07 -17.15 -8.68
C PRO A 21 -17.92 -16.08 -9.38
N HIS A 22 -17.30 -14.92 -9.63
CA HIS A 22 -17.99 -13.79 -10.26
C HIS A 22 -16.99 -12.92 -11.01
N GLN A 23 -17.48 -11.96 -11.75
CA GLN A 23 -16.63 -11.02 -12.45
C GLN A 23 -16.41 -9.77 -11.61
N CYS A 24 -15.13 -9.41 -11.41
CA CYS A 24 -14.77 -8.16 -10.74
C CYS A 24 -15.09 -6.97 -11.66
N PRO A 25 -15.47 -5.80 -11.11
CA PRO A 25 -15.63 -4.57 -11.91
C PRO A 25 -14.42 -4.20 -12.75
N CYS A 26 -13.20 -4.68 -12.40
CA CYS A 26 -11.99 -4.46 -13.20
C CYS A 26 -11.93 -5.34 -14.47
N GLY A 27 -12.86 -6.27 -14.65
CA GLY A 27 -12.93 -7.19 -15.78
C GLY A 27 -12.36 -8.58 -15.54
N THR A 28 -11.63 -8.78 -14.45
CA THR A 28 -11.02 -10.07 -14.12
C THR A 28 -12.02 -10.97 -13.40
N ARG A 29 -12.00 -12.26 -13.72
CA ARG A 29 -12.84 -13.24 -13.03
C ARG A 29 -12.30 -13.51 -11.63
N VAL A 30 -13.18 -13.45 -10.64
CA VAL A 30 -12.86 -13.77 -9.25
C VAL A 30 -13.22 -15.22 -8.98
N GLU A 31 -12.22 -16.01 -8.57
CA GLU A 31 -12.42 -17.40 -8.19
C GLU A 31 -13.00 -17.52 -6.78
N SER A 32 -13.50 -18.72 -6.44
CA SER A 32 -14.11 -18.95 -5.13
C SER A 32 -13.17 -18.71 -3.95
N LEU A 33 -11.87 -18.79 -4.17
CA LEU A 33 -10.87 -18.47 -3.12
C LEU A 33 -10.77 -16.98 -2.81
N GLY A 34 -11.29 -16.12 -3.69
CA GLY A 34 -11.32 -14.68 -3.45
C GLY A 34 -9.96 -13.97 -3.45
N THR A 35 -8.91 -14.63 -3.94
CA THR A 35 -7.53 -14.08 -3.88
C THR A 35 -7.34 -12.85 -4.77
N HIS A 36 -8.17 -12.69 -5.81
CA HIS A 36 -8.08 -11.52 -6.67
C HIS A 36 -8.27 -10.21 -5.89
N GLY A 37 -9.07 -10.22 -4.80
CA GLY A 37 -9.25 -9.04 -3.95
C GLY A 37 -7.95 -8.49 -3.37
N LEU A 38 -6.91 -9.33 -3.24
CA LEU A 38 -5.60 -8.92 -2.74
C LEU A 38 -4.75 -8.22 -3.79
N SER A 39 -5.01 -8.46 -5.08
CA SER A 39 -4.19 -7.95 -6.18
C SER A 39 -4.94 -7.01 -7.12
N CYS A 40 -6.24 -6.84 -6.96
CA CYS A 40 -7.04 -6.00 -7.84
C CYS A 40 -6.62 -4.53 -7.77
N ARG A 41 -6.43 -3.92 -8.93
CA ARG A 41 -6.07 -2.49 -9.03
C ARG A 41 -7.12 -1.57 -8.42
N ARG A 42 -8.38 -1.99 -8.41
CA ARG A 42 -9.51 -1.21 -7.88
C ARG A 42 -9.81 -1.52 -6.42
N SER A 43 -9.00 -2.38 -5.80
CA SER A 43 -9.18 -2.69 -4.38
C SER A 43 -8.81 -1.50 -3.52
N ALA A 44 -9.76 -1.03 -2.71
CA ALA A 44 -9.54 0.05 -1.77
C ALA A 44 -8.44 -0.29 -0.75
N GLY A 45 -8.32 -1.58 -0.38
CA GLY A 45 -7.29 -2.03 0.55
C GLY A 45 -5.87 -1.78 0.08
N ARG A 46 -5.64 -1.79 -1.23
CA ARG A 46 -4.32 -1.54 -1.80
C ARG A 46 -3.85 -0.11 -1.51
N THR A 47 -4.69 0.88 -1.77
CA THR A 47 -4.39 2.29 -1.49
C THR A 47 -4.31 2.53 0.01
N THR A 48 -5.22 1.95 0.79
CA THR A 48 -5.23 2.08 2.24
C THR A 48 -3.94 1.56 2.87
N ARG A 49 -3.45 0.40 2.45
CA ARG A 49 -2.18 -0.15 2.95
C ARG A 49 -1.00 0.77 2.66
N HIS A 50 -0.95 1.33 1.44
CA HIS A 50 0.09 2.29 1.07
C HIS A 50 0.08 3.51 1.99
N HIS A 51 -1.10 4.10 2.22
CA HIS A 51 -1.23 5.27 3.09
C HIS A 51 -0.84 4.97 4.54
N ILE A 52 -1.23 3.81 5.07
CA ILE A 52 -0.89 3.42 6.43
C ILE A 52 0.62 3.31 6.60
N ILE A 53 1.30 2.63 5.67
CA ILE A 53 2.75 2.45 5.73
C ILE A 53 3.47 3.79 5.59
N ASN A 54 3.03 4.63 4.66
CA ASN A 54 3.62 5.95 4.48
C ASN A 54 3.47 6.80 5.74
N ASP A 55 2.31 6.75 6.38
CA ASP A 55 2.07 7.48 7.64
C ASP A 55 2.95 6.94 8.78
N LEU A 56 3.18 5.63 8.85
CA LEU A 56 4.08 5.04 9.85
C LEU A 56 5.51 5.53 9.67
N VAL A 57 6.02 5.59 8.46
CA VAL A 57 7.35 6.12 8.16
C VAL A 57 7.44 7.59 8.56
N TYR A 58 6.45 8.39 8.17
CA TYR A 58 6.38 9.81 8.51
C TYR A 58 6.41 10.02 10.03
N ARG A 59 5.59 9.30 10.78
CA ARG A 59 5.57 9.41 12.24
C ARG A 59 6.86 8.95 12.89
N ALA A 60 7.46 7.88 12.38
CA ALA A 60 8.73 7.38 12.90
C ALA A 60 9.84 8.42 12.74
N LEU A 61 9.91 9.09 11.59
CA LEU A 61 10.88 10.15 11.34
C LEU A 61 10.68 11.32 12.31
N ASN A 62 9.44 11.76 12.51
CA ASN A 62 9.15 12.85 13.45
C ASN A 62 9.50 12.48 14.89
N ARG A 63 9.24 11.22 15.30
CA ARG A 63 9.62 10.73 16.63
C ARG A 63 11.12 10.68 16.82
N ALA A 64 11.87 10.41 15.75
CA ALA A 64 13.33 10.41 15.79
C ALA A 64 13.94 11.83 15.76
N GLY A 65 13.10 12.87 15.75
CA GLY A 65 13.57 14.25 15.68
C GLY A 65 13.95 14.68 14.27
N ILE A 66 13.47 13.98 13.26
CA ILE A 66 13.76 14.28 11.85
C ILE A 66 12.48 14.83 11.21
N PRO A 67 12.34 16.17 11.06
CA PRO A 67 11.17 16.74 10.41
C PRO A 67 11.04 16.24 8.97
N ALA A 68 9.83 15.90 8.58
CA ALA A 68 9.53 15.38 7.25
C ALA A 68 8.14 15.84 6.81
N ILE A 69 7.89 15.78 5.50
CA ILE A 69 6.58 16.04 4.91
C ILE A 69 6.20 14.86 4.00
N LYS A 70 4.91 14.63 3.87
CA LYS A 70 4.36 13.62 2.94
C LYS A 70 4.01 14.29 1.61
N GLU A 71 4.23 13.58 0.53
CA GLU A 71 3.88 13.99 -0.83
C GLU A 71 4.32 15.43 -1.15
N PRO A 72 5.63 15.73 -1.09
CA PRO A 72 6.12 17.10 -1.28
C PRO A 72 5.77 17.63 -2.67
N ALA A 73 5.19 18.84 -2.71
CA ALA A 73 4.89 19.52 -3.97
C ALA A 73 6.19 19.98 -4.65
N GLY A 74 6.20 19.99 -5.98
CA GLY A 74 7.34 20.47 -6.76
C GLY A 74 8.43 19.45 -7.02
N LEU A 75 8.36 18.26 -6.44
CA LEU A 75 9.33 17.20 -6.67
C LEU A 75 8.71 16.11 -7.57
N ILE A 76 8.48 16.46 -8.82
CA ILE A 76 7.92 15.52 -9.80
C ILE A 76 9.08 14.87 -10.56
N ARG A 77 9.11 13.53 -10.54
CA ARG A 77 10.12 12.77 -11.28
C ARG A 77 9.80 12.76 -12.78
N SER A 78 10.77 12.32 -13.59
CA SER A 78 10.61 12.22 -15.04
C SER A 78 9.43 11.33 -15.47
N ASP A 79 9.01 10.39 -14.61
CA ASP A 79 7.85 9.53 -14.86
C ASP A 79 6.52 10.18 -14.44
N GLY A 80 6.51 11.44 -14.02
CA GLY A 80 5.33 12.16 -13.59
C GLY A 80 4.88 11.88 -12.17
N LYS A 81 5.64 11.08 -11.41
CA LYS A 81 5.29 10.71 -10.04
C LYS A 81 6.02 11.56 -9.02
N ARG A 82 5.35 11.82 -7.90
CA ARG A 82 5.97 12.50 -6.76
C ARG A 82 6.51 11.44 -5.78
N PRO A 83 7.58 11.74 -5.03
CA PRO A 83 7.98 10.87 -3.92
C PRO A 83 6.92 10.88 -2.82
N ASP A 84 6.86 9.82 -2.03
CA ASP A 84 5.90 9.69 -0.94
C ASP A 84 6.24 10.58 0.25
N GLY A 85 7.49 10.96 0.39
CA GLY A 85 7.90 11.88 1.44
C GLY A 85 9.28 12.45 1.24
N LEU A 86 9.60 13.46 2.06
CA LEU A 86 10.86 14.18 2.04
C LEU A 86 11.24 14.59 3.46
N THR A 87 12.49 14.36 3.86
CA THR A 87 13.02 14.94 5.10
C THR A 87 13.33 16.42 4.89
N LEU A 88 13.07 17.24 5.91
CA LEU A 88 13.27 18.69 5.81
C LEU A 88 14.67 19.13 6.27
N ILE A 89 15.44 18.20 6.85
CA ILE A 89 16.81 18.45 7.26
C ILE A 89 17.74 17.49 6.52
N PRO A 90 19.02 17.89 6.32
CA PRO A 90 19.98 17.00 5.67
C PRO A 90 20.15 15.69 6.43
N TRP A 91 20.13 14.58 5.70
CA TRP A 91 20.29 13.24 6.28
C TRP A 91 21.74 12.76 6.15
N LEU A 92 22.26 12.78 4.92
CA LEU A 92 23.59 12.26 4.63
C LEU A 92 24.23 13.12 3.55
N GLY A 93 25.49 13.51 3.75
CA GLY A 93 26.20 14.32 2.77
C GLY A 93 25.58 15.69 2.49
N GLY A 94 24.86 16.26 3.46
CA GLY A 94 24.18 17.54 3.30
C GLY A 94 22.91 17.47 2.46
N ARG A 95 22.39 16.29 2.16
CA ARG A 95 21.22 16.10 1.31
C ARG A 95 20.02 15.59 2.09
N CYS A 96 18.85 16.13 1.77
CA CYS A 96 17.58 15.58 2.25
C CYS A 96 17.30 14.23 1.57
N VAL A 97 16.55 13.37 2.26
CA VAL A 97 16.15 12.07 1.74
C VAL A 97 14.71 12.14 1.27
N THR A 98 14.46 11.65 0.06
CA THR A 98 13.13 11.35 -0.42
C THR A 98 12.89 9.84 -0.30
N TRP A 99 11.65 9.42 -0.06
CA TRP A 99 11.33 8.01 -0.01
C TRP A 99 10.05 7.69 -0.78
N ASP A 100 9.97 6.44 -1.25
CA ASP A 100 8.78 5.86 -1.83
C ASP A 100 8.43 4.60 -1.04
N ALA A 101 7.19 4.50 -0.58
CA ALA A 101 6.68 3.32 0.09
C ALA A 101 6.06 2.39 -0.96
N THR A 102 6.47 1.14 -0.95
CA THR A 102 5.94 0.12 -1.85
C THR A 102 5.41 -1.05 -1.04
N VAL A 103 4.14 -1.39 -1.27
CA VAL A 103 3.53 -2.58 -0.68
C VAL A 103 3.48 -3.65 -1.75
N THR A 104 4.29 -4.69 -1.57
CA THR A 104 4.31 -5.81 -2.51
C THR A 104 3.14 -6.73 -2.25
N ASP A 105 2.62 -7.32 -3.32
CA ASP A 105 1.58 -8.34 -3.27
C ASP A 105 2.09 -9.55 -4.05
N THR A 106 2.21 -10.68 -3.37
CA THR A 106 2.72 -11.92 -4.00
C THR A 106 1.79 -12.46 -5.08
N LEU A 107 0.55 -12.00 -5.11
CA LEU A 107 -0.46 -12.41 -6.10
C LEU A 107 -0.60 -11.41 -7.24
N ALA A 108 0.10 -10.28 -7.20
CA ALA A 108 0.07 -9.28 -8.25
C ALA A 108 0.94 -9.74 -9.43
N GLU A 109 0.46 -9.49 -10.64
CA GLU A 109 1.26 -9.70 -11.84
C GLU A 109 2.35 -8.63 -11.91
N SER A 110 3.53 -9.05 -12.29
CA SER A 110 4.69 -8.17 -12.44
C SER A 110 4.61 -7.31 -13.70
#